data_637be0786bec2632b451201db4d8d491
#
_entry.id   637be0786bec2632b451201db4d8d491
#
_cell.length_a   1.000
_cell.length_b   1.000
_cell.length_c   1.000
_cell.angle_alpha   90.00
_cell.angle_beta   90.00
_cell.angle_gamma   90.00
#
_symmetry.space_group_name_H-M   'P 1'
#
loop_
_entity.id
_entity.type
_entity.pdbx_description
1 polymer ?
#
loop_
_entity_poly.entity_id
_entity_poly.type
_entity_poly.pdbx_seq_one_letter_code
_entity_poly.pdbx_strand_id
1 'polypeptide(L)'
;MKSLENLKPDIVISDVMMPVMDGIELCKRIKSDINLSHIPVILLTARTDTASKIAGLENGADVYIEKPVSVSYLYAQMVSLLENRNKLRCLFSEKPFTPINTLTETQADEKWFNRLNEIIQENISNTEFSVDQLTRSVNMSRTLLYAKVKAVTGLTPNEFIRLVRLRKAAEYLAG
;
A
#
# COMPACT_ATOMS: atom_id res chain seq x y z
N MET A 1 0.82 8.58 14.93
CA MET A 1 1.50 8.58 13.62
C MET A 1 2.99 8.21 13.75
N LYS A 2 3.84 8.98 14.45
CA LYS A 2 5.28 8.63 14.65
C LYS A 2 5.53 7.19 15.16
N SER A 3 4.63 6.65 15.98
CA SER A 3 4.75 5.26 16.45
C SER A 3 4.51 4.23 15.33
N LEU A 4 3.60 4.50 14.38
CA LEU A 4 3.33 3.60 13.27
C LEU A 4 4.49 3.56 12.27
N GLU A 5 5.14 4.69 12.01
CA GLU A 5 6.33 4.75 11.15
C GLU A 5 7.50 3.94 11.71
N ASN A 6 7.63 3.92 13.05
CA ASN A 6 8.69 3.16 13.72
C ASN A 6 8.37 1.66 13.83
N LEU A 7 7.11 1.31 14.09
CA LEU A 7 6.66 -0.07 14.31
C LEU A 7 6.50 -0.87 13.01
N LYS A 8 6.21 -0.19 11.88
CA LYS A 8 5.94 -0.82 10.56
C LYS A 8 4.98 -2.01 10.65
N PRO A 9 3.75 -1.81 11.16
CA PRO A 9 2.81 -2.90 11.31
C PRO A 9 2.35 -3.42 9.94
N ASP A 10 2.06 -4.72 9.86
CA ASP A 10 1.46 -5.34 8.67
C ASP A 10 -0.04 -5.06 8.55
N ILE A 11 -0.69 -4.73 9.65
CA ILE A 11 -2.12 -4.41 9.76
C ILE A 11 -2.37 -3.49 10.96
N VAL A 12 -3.35 -2.60 10.84
CA VAL A 12 -3.82 -1.76 11.94
C VAL A 12 -5.26 -2.18 12.30
N ILE A 13 -5.51 -2.40 13.58
CA ILE A 13 -6.85 -2.61 14.12
C ILE A 13 -7.14 -1.47 15.08
N SER A 14 -8.23 -0.76 14.87
CA SER A 14 -8.61 0.38 15.69
C SER A 14 -10.09 0.35 16.04
N ASP A 15 -10.42 0.81 17.25
CA ASP A 15 -11.80 1.16 17.58
C ASP A 15 -12.17 2.45 16.83
N VAL A 16 -13.42 2.57 16.40
CA VAL A 16 -13.96 3.82 15.88
C VAL A 16 -14.04 4.86 16.99
N MET A 17 -14.57 4.47 18.16
CA MET A 17 -14.75 5.40 19.27
C MET A 17 -13.52 5.41 20.18
N MET A 18 -12.60 6.36 19.95
CA MET A 18 -11.44 6.56 20.81
C MET A 18 -11.36 8.02 21.28
N PRO A 19 -10.81 8.28 22.50
CA PRO A 19 -10.56 9.65 22.96
C PRO A 19 -9.48 10.31 22.10
N VAL A 20 -9.56 11.65 21.98
CA VAL A 20 -8.61 12.53 21.28
C VAL A 20 -8.66 12.44 19.75
N MET A 21 -8.64 11.24 19.18
CA MET A 21 -8.74 10.98 17.73
C MET A 21 -9.56 9.71 17.52
N ASP A 22 -10.63 9.80 16.76
CA ASP A 22 -11.43 8.64 16.43
C ASP A 22 -10.74 7.73 15.37
N GLY A 23 -11.22 6.49 15.26
CA GLY A 23 -10.63 5.52 14.35
C GLY A 23 -10.80 5.87 12.87
N ILE A 24 -11.85 6.62 12.51
CA ILE A 24 -12.10 7.06 11.15
C ILE A 24 -11.06 8.10 10.74
N GLU A 25 -10.83 9.10 11.59
CA GLU A 25 -9.79 10.10 11.37
C GLU A 25 -8.38 9.48 11.35
N LEU A 26 -8.13 8.49 12.24
CA LEU A 26 -6.87 7.72 12.20
C LEU A 26 -6.72 6.98 10.86
N CYS A 27 -7.75 6.30 10.40
CA CYS A 27 -7.76 5.60 9.11
C CYS A 27 -7.47 6.57 7.95
N LYS A 28 -8.19 7.69 7.90
CA LYS A 28 -7.98 8.73 6.90
C LYS A 28 -6.54 9.24 6.87
N ARG A 29 -5.93 9.47 8.03
CA ARG A 29 -4.52 9.89 8.13
C ARG A 29 -3.56 8.81 7.65
N ILE A 30 -3.81 7.54 7.99
CA ILE A 30 -3.01 6.41 7.50
C ILE A 30 -3.10 6.32 5.97
N LYS A 31 -4.31 6.37 5.42
CA LYS A 31 -4.56 6.20 3.97
C LYS A 31 -4.10 7.40 3.14
N SER A 32 -4.01 8.59 3.72
CA SER A 32 -3.47 9.79 3.06
C SER A 32 -1.96 9.97 3.23
N ASP A 33 -1.33 9.28 4.17
CA ASP A 33 0.13 9.32 4.34
C ASP A 33 0.80 8.33 3.39
N ILE A 34 1.62 8.85 2.49
CA ILE A 34 2.31 8.04 1.46
C ILE A 34 3.17 6.91 2.06
N ASN A 35 3.65 7.06 3.28
CA ASN A 35 4.49 6.05 3.93
C ASN A 35 3.66 4.93 4.57
N LEU A 36 2.37 5.18 4.87
CA LEU A 36 1.50 4.29 5.63
C LEU A 36 0.28 3.80 4.82
N SER A 37 -0.06 4.45 3.70
CA SER A 37 -1.26 4.19 2.90
C SER A 37 -1.44 2.72 2.48
N HIS A 38 -0.34 2.01 2.31
CA HIS A 38 -0.34 0.59 1.96
C HIS A 38 -0.70 -0.35 3.13
N ILE A 39 -0.81 0.15 4.37
CA ILE A 39 -1.13 -0.68 5.54
C ILE A 39 -2.64 -0.89 5.62
N PRO A 40 -3.13 -2.15 5.70
CA PRO A 40 -4.56 -2.42 5.89
C PRO A 40 -5.05 -1.93 7.26
N VAL A 41 -6.27 -1.42 7.27
CA VAL A 41 -6.94 -0.91 8.47
C VAL A 41 -8.26 -1.63 8.68
N ILE A 42 -8.41 -2.29 9.82
CA ILE A 42 -9.68 -2.83 10.31
C ILE A 42 -10.24 -1.87 11.35
N LEU A 43 -11.48 -1.43 11.17
CA LEU A 43 -12.18 -0.60 12.13
C LEU A 43 -13.23 -1.42 12.89
N LEU A 44 -13.19 -1.32 14.22
CA LEU A 44 -14.16 -1.93 15.11
C LEU A 44 -15.20 -0.88 15.49
N THR A 45 -16.49 -1.15 15.27
CA THR A 45 -17.56 -0.18 15.50
C THR A 45 -18.66 -0.71 16.39
N ALA A 46 -19.35 0.15 17.13
CA ALA A 46 -20.56 -0.23 17.81
C ALA A 46 -21.72 -0.36 16.82
N ARG A 47 -22.67 -1.26 17.11
CA ARG A 47 -23.74 -1.74 16.21
C ARG A 47 -24.71 -0.68 15.67
N THR A 48 -24.65 0.55 16.14
CA THR A 48 -25.74 1.54 15.98
C THR A 48 -25.54 2.60 14.91
N ASP A 49 -24.43 2.61 14.17
CA ASP A 49 -24.16 3.73 13.29
C ASP A 49 -23.84 3.35 11.85
N THR A 50 -24.91 3.22 11.04
CA THR A 50 -24.78 3.01 9.58
C THR A 50 -24.07 4.18 8.89
N ALA A 51 -24.20 5.40 9.41
CA ALA A 51 -23.52 6.57 8.87
C ALA A 51 -22.00 6.49 9.06
N SER A 52 -21.54 6.02 10.22
CA SER A 52 -20.11 5.77 10.48
C SER A 52 -19.54 4.65 9.59
N LYS A 53 -20.33 3.64 9.24
CA LYS A 53 -19.90 2.57 8.29
C LYS A 53 -19.66 3.14 6.90
N ILE A 54 -20.61 3.94 6.40
CA ILE A 54 -20.50 4.58 5.07
C ILE A 54 -19.29 5.54 5.07
N ALA A 55 -19.20 6.41 6.06
CA ALA A 55 -18.10 7.36 6.19
C ALA A 55 -16.73 6.65 6.25
N GLY A 56 -16.65 5.50 6.88
CA GLY A 56 -15.39 4.80 6.98
C GLY A 56 -14.97 4.07 5.71
N LEU A 57 -15.91 3.48 4.97
CA LEU A 57 -15.64 2.93 3.65
C LEU A 57 -15.19 4.03 2.69
N GLU A 58 -15.81 5.21 2.74
CA GLU A 58 -15.40 6.39 1.97
C GLU A 58 -14.02 6.92 2.38
N ASN A 59 -13.60 6.71 3.64
CA ASN A 59 -12.27 7.08 4.15
C ASN A 59 -11.21 5.96 3.98
N GLY A 60 -11.54 4.88 3.27
CA GLY A 60 -10.60 3.87 2.81
C GLY A 60 -10.24 2.77 3.81
N ALA A 61 -11.08 2.53 4.84
CA ALA A 61 -10.91 1.35 5.68
C ALA A 61 -11.11 0.06 4.86
N ASP A 62 -10.23 -0.91 5.06
CA ASP A 62 -10.29 -2.17 4.31
C ASP A 62 -11.39 -3.10 4.83
N VAL A 63 -11.67 -3.07 6.13
CA VAL A 63 -12.74 -3.87 6.76
C VAL A 63 -13.37 -3.10 7.93
N TYR A 64 -14.68 -3.22 8.05
CA TYR A 64 -15.49 -2.79 9.19
C TYR A 64 -16.07 -3.98 9.92
N ILE A 65 -15.88 -4.05 11.23
CA ILE A 65 -16.39 -5.14 12.06
C ILE A 65 -17.25 -4.59 13.20
N GLU A 66 -18.47 -5.08 13.32
CA GLU A 66 -19.36 -4.72 14.42
C GLU A 66 -18.99 -5.42 15.71
N LYS A 67 -19.04 -4.68 16.82
CA LYS A 67 -18.95 -5.22 18.17
C LYS A 67 -20.32 -5.75 18.61
N PRO A 68 -20.38 -6.89 19.35
CA PRO A 68 -19.27 -7.69 19.86
C PRO A 68 -18.61 -8.54 18.78
N VAL A 69 -17.28 -8.52 18.68
CA VAL A 69 -16.53 -9.30 17.72
C VAL A 69 -15.94 -10.54 18.36
N SER A 70 -16.11 -11.70 17.73
CA SER A 70 -15.40 -12.90 18.15
C SER A 70 -13.94 -12.86 17.67
N VAL A 71 -13.05 -13.37 18.52
CA VAL A 71 -11.60 -13.42 18.18
C VAL A 71 -11.36 -14.25 16.92
N SER A 72 -12.09 -15.35 16.72
CA SER A 72 -11.99 -16.20 15.53
C SER A 72 -12.40 -15.45 14.25
N TYR A 73 -13.46 -14.64 14.30
CA TYR A 73 -13.88 -13.83 13.16
C TYR A 73 -12.87 -12.73 12.81
N LEU A 74 -12.37 -12.01 13.83
CA LEU A 74 -11.34 -11.00 13.65
C LEU A 74 -10.08 -11.61 13.02
N TYR A 75 -9.63 -12.75 13.56
CA TYR A 75 -8.48 -13.48 13.02
C TYR A 75 -8.68 -13.89 11.56
N ALA A 76 -9.85 -14.43 11.21
CA ALA A 76 -10.17 -14.81 9.83
C ALA A 76 -10.11 -13.60 8.87
N GLN A 77 -10.62 -12.42 9.29
CA GLN A 77 -10.55 -11.20 8.50
C GLN A 77 -9.10 -10.72 8.30
N MET A 78 -8.28 -10.76 9.35
CA MET A 78 -6.86 -10.41 9.28
C MET A 78 -6.13 -11.32 8.28
N VAL A 79 -6.31 -12.63 8.40
CA VAL A 79 -5.68 -13.62 7.50
C VAL A 79 -6.12 -13.38 6.06
N SER A 80 -7.43 -13.20 5.82
CA SER A 80 -7.98 -12.95 4.49
C SER A 80 -7.37 -11.71 3.83
N LEU A 81 -7.25 -10.59 4.57
CA LEU A 81 -6.63 -9.36 4.06
C LEU A 81 -5.16 -9.59 3.67
N LEU A 82 -4.37 -10.22 4.54
CA LEU A 82 -2.96 -10.47 4.31
C LEU A 82 -2.72 -11.46 3.16
N GLU A 83 -3.54 -12.52 3.07
CA GLU A 83 -3.47 -13.50 1.97
C GLU A 83 -3.83 -12.89 0.63
N ASN A 84 -4.88 -12.06 0.55
CA ASN A 84 -5.27 -11.40 -0.68
C ASN A 84 -4.15 -10.49 -1.20
N ARG A 85 -3.48 -9.76 -0.33
CA ARG A 85 -2.31 -8.96 -0.68
C ARG A 85 -1.15 -9.82 -1.19
N ASN A 86 -0.90 -10.94 -0.53
CA ASN A 86 0.14 -11.86 -0.97
C ASN A 86 -0.16 -12.46 -2.36
N LYS A 87 -1.41 -12.82 -2.64
CA LYS A 87 -1.84 -13.29 -3.97
C LYS A 87 -1.60 -12.23 -5.04
N LEU A 88 -1.94 -10.96 -4.77
CA LEU A 88 -1.68 -9.86 -5.71
C LEU A 88 -0.19 -9.65 -5.97
N ARG A 89 0.64 -9.70 -4.93
CA ARG A 89 2.11 -9.63 -5.04
C ARG A 89 2.68 -10.76 -5.89
N CYS A 90 2.24 -12.00 -5.67
CA CYS A 90 2.64 -13.15 -6.47
C CYS A 90 2.25 -12.98 -7.93
N LEU A 91 1.01 -12.57 -8.20
CA LEU A 91 0.55 -12.30 -9.57
C LEU A 91 1.39 -11.25 -10.28
N PHE A 92 1.79 -10.19 -9.59
CA PHE A 92 2.63 -9.14 -10.16
C PHE A 92 4.05 -9.63 -10.45
N SER A 93 4.61 -10.46 -9.57
CA SER A 93 5.93 -11.07 -9.75
C SER A 93 5.95 -12.07 -10.92
N GLU A 94 4.88 -12.86 -11.06
CA GLU A 94 4.76 -13.89 -12.13
C GLU A 94 4.36 -13.29 -13.48
N LYS A 95 3.57 -12.20 -13.46
CA LYS A 95 3.07 -11.52 -14.66
C LYS A 95 3.64 -10.11 -14.75
N PRO A 96 4.85 -9.94 -15.27
CA PRO A 96 5.56 -8.66 -15.27
C PRO A 96 4.83 -7.53 -16.02
N PHE A 97 3.85 -7.83 -16.86
CA PHE A 97 3.05 -6.84 -17.59
C PHE A 97 1.73 -6.45 -16.89
N THR A 98 1.46 -6.97 -15.69
CA THR A 98 0.28 -6.57 -14.91
C THR A 98 0.35 -5.07 -14.59
N PRO A 99 -0.71 -4.29 -14.86
CA PRO A 99 -0.73 -2.87 -14.51
C PRO A 99 -0.62 -2.65 -13.00
N ILE A 100 0.10 -1.62 -12.59
CA ILE A 100 0.35 -1.34 -11.16
C ILE A 100 -0.93 -0.98 -10.40
N ASN A 101 -1.91 -0.38 -11.06
CA ASN A 101 -3.21 -0.03 -10.46
C ASN A 101 -4.00 -1.24 -9.95
N THR A 102 -3.70 -2.45 -10.42
CA THR A 102 -4.30 -3.68 -9.86
C THR A 102 -3.78 -4.05 -8.48
N LEU A 103 -2.67 -3.45 -8.05
CA LEU A 103 -2.01 -3.69 -6.77
C LEU A 103 -2.25 -2.59 -5.75
N THR A 104 -2.63 -1.40 -6.22
CA THR A 104 -2.78 -0.23 -5.36
C THR A 104 -4.22 -0.14 -4.86
N GLU A 105 -4.39 0.01 -3.55
CA GLU A 105 -5.71 0.12 -2.91
C GLU A 105 -6.13 1.58 -2.73
N THR A 106 -5.17 2.50 -2.80
CA THR A 106 -5.43 3.93 -2.63
C THR A 106 -4.99 4.72 -3.86
N GLN A 107 -5.72 5.81 -4.16
CA GLN A 107 -5.30 6.75 -5.21
C GLN A 107 -3.92 7.38 -4.93
N ALA A 108 -3.56 7.53 -3.65
CA ALA A 108 -2.25 8.04 -3.26
C ALA A 108 -1.13 7.07 -3.66
N ASP A 109 -1.34 5.77 -3.44
CA ASP A 109 -0.40 4.74 -3.86
C ASP A 109 -0.29 4.67 -5.37
N GLU A 110 -1.41 4.69 -6.08
CA GLU A 110 -1.43 4.66 -7.55
C GLU A 110 -0.63 5.84 -8.15
N LYS A 111 -0.91 7.06 -7.70
CA LYS A 111 -0.18 8.25 -8.14
C LYS A 111 1.32 8.17 -7.82
N TRP A 112 1.67 7.66 -6.65
CA TRP A 112 3.05 7.52 -6.24
C TRP A 112 3.80 6.47 -7.08
N PHE A 113 3.19 5.31 -7.34
CA PHE A 113 3.78 4.28 -8.18
C PHE A 113 3.89 4.70 -9.64
N ASN A 114 2.90 5.43 -10.16
CA ASN A 114 2.98 6.02 -11.50
C ASN A 114 4.15 7.00 -11.59
N ARG A 115 4.33 7.86 -10.59
CA ARG A 115 5.49 8.77 -10.55
C ARG A 115 6.82 8.02 -10.44
N LEU A 116 6.87 6.96 -9.63
CA LEU A 116 8.05 6.10 -9.52
C LEU A 116 8.40 5.48 -10.88
N ASN A 117 7.40 5.00 -11.61
CA ASN A 117 7.56 4.41 -12.93
C ASN A 117 8.05 5.45 -13.96
N GLU A 118 7.48 6.66 -13.97
CA GLU A 118 7.94 7.78 -14.82
C GLU A 118 9.40 8.11 -14.59
N ILE A 119 9.83 8.27 -13.32
CA ILE A 119 11.23 8.56 -12.99
C ILE A 119 12.17 7.48 -13.52
N ILE A 120 11.79 6.20 -13.40
CA ILE A 120 12.59 5.09 -13.93
C ILE A 120 12.63 5.13 -15.46
N GLN A 121 11.52 5.45 -16.12
CA GLN A 121 11.45 5.56 -17.58
C GLN A 121 12.27 6.74 -18.11
N GLU A 122 12.25 7.91 -17.44
CA GLU A 122 13.08 9.06 -17.75
C GLU A 122 14.59 8.73 -17.69
N ASN A 123 14.96 7.77 -16.84
CA ASN A 123 16.34 7.32 -16.63
C ASN A 123 16.63 5.94 -17.26
N ILE A 124 15.85 5.51 -18.25
CA ILE A 124 15.94 4.13 -18.77
C ILE A 124 17.29 3.85 -19.42
N SER A 125 17.86 4.83 -20.14
CA SER A 125 19.16 4.73 -20.82
C SER A 125 20.35 4.99 -19.90
N ASN A 126 20.10 5.44 -18.66
CA ASN A 126 21.15 5.68 -17.69
C ASN A 126 21.51 4.38 -16.95
N THR A 127 22.64 3.77 -17.32
CA THR A 127 23.13 2.53 -16.69
C THR A 127 23.50 2.70 -15.23
N GLU A 128 23.87 3.91 -14.82
CA GLU A 128 24.26 4.26 -13.44
C GLU A 128 23.04 4.61 -12.55
N PHE A 129 21.82 4.62 -13.12
CA PHE A 129 20.62 4.90 -12.34
C PHE A 129 20.38 3.86 -11.27
N SER A 130 20.47 4.28 -10.02
CA SER A 130 20.46 3.44 -8.82
C SER A 130 19.28 3.73 -7.90
N VAL A 131 19.05 2.85 -6.94
CA VAL A 131 18.05 3.05 -5.88
C VAL A 131 18.32 4.33 -5.08
N ASP A 132 19.58 4.73 -4.90
CA ASP A 132 19.93 5.95 -4.15
C ASP A 132 19.53 7.22 -4.93
N GLN A 133 19.61 7.20 -6.25
CA GLN A 133 19.07 8.28 -7.07
C GLN A 133 17.55 8.30 -7.05
N LEU A 134 16.92 7.12 -7.12
CA LEU A 134 15.47 6.99 -7.03
C LEU A 134 14.93 7.50 -5.68
N THR A 135 15.58 7.18 -4.54
CA THR A 135 15.19 7.69 -3.22
C THR A 135 15.21 9.21 -3.15
N ARG A 136 16.23 9.84 -3.73
CA ARG A 136 16.32 11.32 -3.81
C ARG A 136 15.20 11.91 -4.66
N SER A 137 14.90 11.30 -5.81
CA SER A 137 13.86 11.78 -6.73
C SER A 137 12.45 11.69 -6.14
N VAL A 138 12.18 10.71 -5.27
CA VAL A 138 10.88 10.57 -4.59
C VAL A 138 10.86 11.16 -3.18
N ASN A 139 11.95 11.77 -2.75
CA ASN A 139 12.12 12.38 -1.42
C ASN A 139 11.76 11.43 -0.26
N MET A 140 12.23 10.18 -0.35
CA MET A 140 12.01 9.15 0.67
C MET A 140 13.34 8.60 1.18
N SER A 141 13.37 8.13 2.43
CA SER A 141 14.51 7.37 2.92
C SER A 141 14.58 6.01 2.21
N ARG A 142 15.78 5.45 2.10
CA ARG A 142 15.99 4.12 1.49
C ARG A 142 15.14 3.05 2.18
N THR A 143 15.07 3.08 3.51
CA THR A 143 14.28 2.13 4.31
C THR A 143 12.79 2.21 3.99
N LEU A 144 12.23 3.42 3.86
CA LEU A 144 10.82 3.63 3.53
C LEU A 144 10.51 3.20 2.08
N LEU A 145 11.37 3.54 1.13
CA LEU A 145 11.23 3.10 -0.26
C LEU A 145 11.20 1.56 -0.36
N TYR A 146 12.16 0.89 0.31
CA TYR A 146 12.21 -0.58 0.34
C TYR A 146 10.94 -1.17 0.95
N ALA A 147 10.51 -0.66 2.10
CA ALA A 147 9.32 -1.14 2.78
C ALA A 147 8.07 -0.99 1.89
N LYS A 148 7.86 0.20 1.31
CA LYS A 148 6.68 0.49 0.49
C LYS A 148 6.66 -0.30 -0.82
N VAL A 149 7.74 -0.30 -1.59
CA VAL A 149 7.80 -1.06 -2.85
C VAL A 149 7.57 -2.54 -2.58
N LYS A 150 8.24 -3.12 -1.58
CA LYS A 150 8.08 -4.52 -1.21
C LYS A 150 6.68 -4.84 -0.68
N ALA A 151 6.10 -3.94 0.11
CA ALA A 151 4.76 -4.12 0.68
C ALA A 151 3.67 -4.18 -0.40
N VAL A 152 3.79 -3.42 -1.49
CA VAL A 152 2.78 -3.37 -2.55
C VAL A 152 3.07 -4.38 -3.66
N THR A 153 4.32 -4.45 -4.14
CA THR A 153 4.66 -5.24 -5.34
C THR A 153 5.27 -6.61 -5.04
N GLY A 154 5.70 -6.86 -3.81
CA GLY A 154 6.50 -8.04 -3.46
C GLY A 154 7.98 -7.95 -3.88
N LEU A 155 8.34 -6.97 -4.71
CA LEU A 155 9.67 -6.79 -5.26
C LEU A 155 10.51 -5.81 -4.42
N THR A 156 11.81 -5.96 -4.47
CA THR A 156 12.73 -4.92 -4.02
C THR A 156 12.77 -3.76 -5.02
N PRO A 157 13.18 -2.54 -4.62
CA PRO A 157 13.32 -1.43 -5.56
C PRO A 157 14.25 -1.72 -6.74
N ASN A 158 15.32 -2.51 -6.54
CA ASN A 158 16.20 -2.93 -7.64
C ASN A 158 15.47 -3.84 -8.64
N GLU A 159 14.71 -4.81 -8.15
CA GLU A 159 13.90 -5.69 -9.00
C GLU A 159 12.82 -4.90 -9.72
N PHE A 160 12.21 -3.92 -9.06
CA PHE A 160 11.21 -3.05 -9.68
C PHE A 160 11.82 -2.20 -10.81
N ILE A 161 13.00 -1.59 -10.62
CA ILE A 161 13.73 -0.89 -11.70
C ILE A 161 14.01 -1.83 -12.88
N ARG A 162 14.49 -3.06 -12.61
CA ARG A 162 14.73 -4.06 -13.66
C ARG A 162 13.45 -4.44 -14.40
N LEU A 163 12.34 -4.59 -13.69
CA LEU A 163 11.04 -4.90 -14.27
C LEU A 163 10.57 -3.78 -15.23
N VAL A 164 10.67 -2.52 -14.82
CA VAL A 164 10.29 -1.37 -15.67
C VAL A 164 11.17 -1.32 -16.92
N ARG A 165 12.47 -1.55 -16.79
CA ARG A 165 13.40 -1.63 -17.93
C ARG A 165 13.05 -2.78 -18.88
N LEU A 166 12.73 -3.95 -18.33
CA LEU A 166 12.33 -5.13 -19.14
C LEU A 166 11.04 -4.87 -19.91
N ARG A 167 10.03 -4.26 -19.27
CA ARG A 167 8.77 -3.87 -19.92
C ARG A 167 9.04 -2.94 -21.09
N LYS A 168 9.85 -1.91 -20.88
CA LYS A 168 10.17 -0.94 -21.94
C LYS A 168 10.95 -1.55 -23.08
N ALA A 169 11.88 -2.44 -22.79
CA ALA A 169 12.60 -3.20 -23.83
C ALA A 169 11.65 -4.09 -24.65
N ALA A 170 10.70 -4.75 -24.00
CA ALA A 170 9.69 -5.56 -24.69
C ALA A 170 8.76 -4.70 -25.57
N GLU A 171 8.37 -3.50 -25.15
CA GLU A 171 7.61 -2.56 -25.98
C GLU A 171 8.37 -2.18 -27.25
N TYR A 172 9.68 -1.89 -27.15
CA TYR A 172 10.53 -1.56 -28.31
C TYR A 172 10.74 -2.75 -29.29
N LEU A 173 10.63 -3.98 -28.79
CA LEU A 173 10.76 -5.17 -29.64
C LEU A 173 9.44 -5.57 -30.31
N ALA A 174 8.31 -5.13 -29.77
CA ALA A 174 6.98 -5.46 -30.29
C ALA A 174 6.43 -4.43 -31.28
N GLY A 175 7.01 -3.23 -31.36
CA GLY A 175 6.63 -2.14 -32.28
C GLY A 175 7.56 -2.00 -33.42
#